data_d2b699b66a1c3928f0ef1033ef773711
#
_entry.id   d2b699b66a1c3928f0ef1033ef773711
#
_cell.length_a   1.000
_cell.length_b   1.000
_cell.length_c   1.000
_cell.angle_alpha   90.00
_cell.angle_beta   90.00
_cell.angle_gamma   90.00
#
_symmetry.space_group_name_H-M   'P 1'
#
loop_
_entity.id
_entity.type
_entity.pdbx_description
1 polymer ?
#
loop_
_entity_poly.entity_id
_entity_poly.type
_entity_poly.pdbx_seq_one_letter_code
_entity_poly.pdbx_strand_id
1 'polypeptide(L)'
;NSSFRFFNLDGTAASPPSSLSTLFGSDESGDPIAMYDSEADRYIITSMGSSGLNFAISQTNDPILDGWHVYNAISFGTDGQFPDYPKFSIWSDGYYCTTNTSGNDLYVLERDKIIDGDPTASIQGFNAPQMITSGFASAQVLDITNDDHPAAGNATLIYLQDDAWNQVSTDHLKIWTINIDWENPNNSSISTPYQLPTSSFTSVFDGGSFANLTQSSGPDIDAMQACIMNQAQFRKFPTHNSAVFNFVVDVLSGSDEQAAVRWYELRQDSDGEPWVIYQEGTYTAPAGRHAFGASMAMDVQGNIGMGYSSMNSTNPITLRYTGRYANDPSGQMTIEENLIGQSNATNPNTRYADYSQISVDPANDKTFWFVSEYFKPGRRDLVGTFQIAANYANDIGVVSVDTPVSGLLS
;
A
#
# COMPACT_ATOMS: atom_id res chain seq x y z
N ASN A 1 -6.38 -15.74 3.92
CA ASN A 1 -6.75 -14.36 4.30
C ASN A 1 -8.21 -14.23 4.75
N SER A 2 -8.63 -15.03 5.71
CA SER A 2 -10.02 -15.03 6.21
C SER A 2 -10.11 -14.79 7.71
N SER A 3 -9.01 -14.31 8.33
CA SER A 3 -8.96 -14.07 9.77
C SER A 3 -8.08 -12.87 10.12
N PHE A 4 -8.33 -12.30 11.29
CA PHE A 4 -7.55 -11.22 11.89
C PHE A 4 -7.22 -11.52 13.34
N ARG A 5 -6.23 -10.83 13.88
CA ARG A 5 -5.82 -10.95 15.27
C ARG A 5 -5.14 -9.67 15.73
N PHE A 6 -5.33 -9.31 17.00
CA PHE A 6 -4.64 -8.19 17.63
C PHE A 6 -3.41 -8.67 18.39
N PHE A 7 -2.36 -7.87 18.31
CA PHE A 7 -1.09 -8.09 18.98
C PHE A 7 -0.69 -6.86 19.78
N ASN A 8 -0.01 -7.09 20.88
CA ASN A 8 0.70 -6.03 21.58
C ASN A 8 1.95 -5.62 20.78
N LEU A 9 2.51 -4.44 21.05
CA LEU A 9 3.70 -3.93 20.36
C LEU A 9 4.95 -4.83 20.57
N ASP A 10 4.96 -5.67 21.60
CA ASP A 10 6.02 -6.68 21.82
C ASP A 10 5.79 -7.98 21.04
N GLY A 11 4.74 -8.05 20.24
CA GLY A 11 4.37 -9.21 19.43
C GLY A 11 3.63 -10.31 20.16
N THR A 12 3.33 -10.15 21.43
CA THR A 12 2.46 -11.08 22.13
C THR A 12 1.01 -10.90 21.69
N ALA A 13 0.28 -12.00 21.61
CA ALA A 13 -1.11 -11.95 21.19
C ALA A 13 -2.00 -11.23 22.23
N ALA A 14 -2.68 -10.18 21.82
CA ALA A 14 -3.65 -9.45 22.64
C ALA A 14 -5.05 -10.07 22.55
N SER A 15 -5.36 -10.82 21.48
CA SER A 15 -6.63 -11.53 21.31
C SER A 15 -6.43 -12.93 20.73
N PRO A 16 -7.40 -13.83 20.81
CA PRO A 16 -7.45 -15.01 19.95
C PRO A 16 -7.66 -14.59 18.48
N PRO A 17 -7.32 -15.45 17.50
CA PRO A 17 -7.67 -15.18 16.10
C PRO A 17 -9.18 -15.21 15.92
N SER A 18 -9.70 -14.34 15.07
CA SER A 18 -11.11 -14.26 14.71
C SER A 18 -11.27 -14.36 13.19
N SER A 19 -12.32 -15.02 12.72
CA SER A 19 -12.65 -15.01 11.29
C SER A 19 -13.17 -13.64 10.86
N LEU A 20 -12.83 -13.19 9.67
CA LEU A 20 -13.43 -11.99 9.07
C LEU A 20 -14.95 -12.13 8.89
N SER A 21 -15.45 -13.35 8.73
CA SER A 21 -16.88 -13.60 8.70
C SER A 21 -17.61 -13.26 10.00
N THR A 22 -16.91 -13.11 11.12
CA THR A 22 -17.50 -12.61 12.38
C THR A 22 -17.84 -11.13 12.30
N LEU A 23 -17.16 -10.36 11.44
CA LEU A 23 -17.47 -8.97 11.15
C LEU A 23 -18.45 -8.85 9.96
N PHE A 24 -18.14 -9.47 8.84
CA PHE A 24 -18.79 -9.22 7.55
C PHE A 24 -19.83 -10.26 7.14
N GLY A 25 -19.98 -11.35 7.91
CA GLY A 25 -20.90 -12.45 7.56
C GLY A 25 -20.36 -13.30 6.41
N SER A 26 -21.28 -13.87 5.62
CA SER A 26 -20.94 -14.82 4.55
C SER A 26 -20.50 -14.17 3.24
N ASP A 27 -20.59 -12.85 3.10
CA ASP A 27 -20.17 -12.12 1.89
C ASP A 27 -18.73 -11.57 2.03
N GLU A 28 -17.88 -12.25 2.75
CA GLU A 28 -16.45 -11.98 2.84
C GLU A 28 -15.74 -12.79 1.75
N SER A 29 -15.06 -12.09 0.83
CA SER A 29 -14.43 -12.68 -0.36
C SER A 29 -12.90 -12.55 -0.39
N GLY A 30 -12.30 -12.03 0.68
CA GLY A 30 -10.84 -11.95 0.82
C GLY A 30 -10.25 -10.54 0.71
N ASP A 31 -8.95 -10.50 0.47
CA ASP A 31 -8.12 -9.30 0.35
C ASP A 31 -8.32 -8.28 1.49
N PRO A 32 -8.17 -8.71 2.76
CA PRO A 32 -8.36 -7.81 3.87
C PRO A 32 -7.20 -6.80 3.97
N ILE A 33 -7.56 -5.56 4.30
CA ILE A 33 -6.60 -4.50 4.63
C ILE A 33 -6.91 -4.00 6.04
N ALA A 34 -5.87 -3.78 6.84
CA ALA A 34 -5.98 -3.16 8.14
C ALA A 34 -5.31 -1.78 8.10
N MET A 35 -5.99 -0.77 8.62
CA MET A 35 -5.50 0.61 8.69
C MET A 35 -5.80 1.21 10.06
N TYR A 36 -5.19 2.36 10.32
CA TYR A 36 -5.46 3.17 11.50
C TYR A 36 -5.66 4.63 11.09
N ASP A 37 -6.84 5.15 11.39
CA ASP A 37 -7.17 6.55 11.22
C ASP A 37 -6.72 7.31 12.47
N SER A 38 -5.60 8.01 12.34
CA SER A 38 -4.93 8.66 13.47
C SER A 38 -5.70 9.86 14.01
N GLU A 39 -6.41 10.60 13.15
CA GLU A 39 -7.23 11.73 13.58
C GLU A 39 -8.48 11.26 14.33
N ALA A 40 -9.13 10.23 13.84
CA ALA A 40 -10.30 9.64 14.49
C ALA A 40 -9.92 8.77 15.69
N ASP A 41 -8.68 8.34 15.82
CA ASP A 41 -8.18 7.35 16.80
C ASP A 41 -8.97 6.02 16.69
N ARG A 42 -9.03 5.45 15.46
CA ARG A 42 -9.82 4.27 15.12
C ARG A 42 -9.06 3.27 14.25
N TYR A 43 -9.28 1.99 14.53
CA TYR A 43 -8.82 0.89 13.70
C TYR A 43 -9.85 0.58 12.61
N ILE A 44 -9.36 0.23 11.44
CA ILE A 44 -10.16 -0.11 10.27
C ILE A 44 -9.76 -1.50 9.78
N ILE A 45 -10.75 -2.32 9.45
CA ILE A 45 -10.58 -3.59 8.74
C ILE A 45 -11.51 -3.57 7.54
N THR A 46 -10.97 -3.91 6.37
CA THR A 46 -11.74 -4.01 5.14
C THR A 46 -11.63 -5.41 4.53
N SER A 47 -12.53 -5.72 3.61
CA SER A 47 -12.48 -6.95 2.82
C SER A 47 -13.32 -6.76 1.56
N MET A 48 -13.04 -7.55 0.52
CA MET A 48 -13.92 -7.61 -0.64
C MET A 48 -15.23 -8.34 -0.28
N GLY A 49 -16.34 -7.83 -0.81
CA GLY A 49 -17.60 -8.60 -0.93
C GLY A 49 -17.81 -9.03 -2.38
N SER A 50 -18.87 -9.76 -2.65
CA SER A 50 -19.18 -10.28 -3.99
C SER A 50 -19.48 -9.19 -5.02
N SER A 51 -19.99 -8.03 -4.59
CA SER A 51 -20.35 -6.89 -5.43
C SER A 51 -20.31 -5.56 -4.70
N GLY A 52 -19.41 -5.43 -3.72
CA GLY A 52 -19.24 -4.26 -2.89
C GLY A 52 -18.08 -4.39 -1.92
N LEU A 53 -17.88 -3.35 -1.13
CA LEU A 53 -16.80 -3.26 -0.14
C LEU A 53 -17.35 -3.56 1.26
N ASN A 54 -16.70 -4.44 1.97
CA ASN A 54 -16.89 -4.63 3.40
C ASN A 54 -15.96 -3.69 4.17
N PHE A 55 -16.49 -2.95 5.12
CA PHE A 55 -15.74 -1.97 5.89
C PHE A 55 -16.16 -2.01 7.35
N ALA A 56 -15.21 -2.17 8.26
CA ALA A 56 -15.43 -2.10 9.69
C ALA A 56 -14.48 -1.10 10.33
N ILE A 57 -15.00 -0.26 11.21
CA ILE A 57 -14.24 0.71 12.01
C ILE A 57 -14.50 0.47 13.49
N SER A 58 -13.46 0.52 14.31
CA SER A 58 -13.62 0.35 15.76
C SER A 58 -14.44 1.49 16.37
N GLN A 59 -15.28 1.19 17.36
CA GLN A 59 -16.12 2.20 18.01
C GLN A 59 -15.30 3.18 18.85
N THR A 60 -14.17 2.73 19.35
CA THR A 60 -13.19 3.53 20.10
C THR A 60 -11.77 3.12 19.68
N ASN A 61 -10.76 3.62 20.37
CA ASN A 61 -9.37 3.17 20.21
C ASN A 61 -9.07 1.81 20.87
N ASP A 62 -10.06 1.14 21.46
CA ASP A 62 -9.95 -0.26 21.90
C ASP A 62 -10.77 -1.19 20.98
N PRO A 63 -10.15 -1.71 19.92
CA PRO A 63 -10.84 -2.56 18.95
C PRO A 63 -11.19 -3.95 19.48
N ILE A 64 -10.72 -4.31 20.68
CA ILE A 64 -10.96 -5.63 21.31
C ILE A 64 -12.18 -5.58 22.22
N LEU A 65 -12.33 -4.52 23.02
CA LEU A 65 -13.36 -4.47 24.04
C LEU A 65 -14.63 -3.72 23.61
N ASP A 66 -14.52 -2.68 22.80
CA ASP A 66 -15.64 -1.77 22.55
C ASP A 66 -16.40 -2.07 21.25
N GLY A 67 -15.89 -2.98 20.42
CA GLY A 67 -16.59 -3.48 19.22
C GLY A 67 -16.37 -2.60 17.97
N TRP A 68 -17.22 -2.83 16.97
CA TRP A 68 -17.05 -2.30 15.63
C TRP A 68 -18.37 -1.76 15.05
N HIS A 69 -18.30 -0.66 14.31
CA HIS A 69 -19.31 -0.28 13.35
C HIS A 69 -19.00 -1.03 12.05
N VAL A 70 -19.98 -1.74 11.52
CA VAL A 70 -19.79 -2.64 10.38
C VAL A 70 -20.72 -2.27 9.24
N TYR A 71 -20.14 -2.03 8.07
CA TYR A 71 -20.80 -1.78 6.81
C TYR A 71 -20.43 -2.92 5.86
N ASN A 72 -21.44 -3.59 5.34
CA ASN A 72 -21.21 -4.72 4.43
C ASN A 72 -21.30 -4.28 2.96
N ALA A 73 -20.98 -5.19 2.05
CA ALA A 73 -20.99 -4.95 0.61
C ALA A 73 -22.35 -4.50 0.04
N ILE A 74 -23.47 -4.73 0.77
CA ILE A 74 -24.79 -4.20 0.37
C ILE A 74 -24.87 -2.69 0.62
N SER A 75 -24.26 -2.22 1.73
CA SER A 75 -24.22 -0.79 2.06
C SER A 75 -23.27 -0.03 1.13
N PHE A 76 -22.16 -0.65 0.75
CA PHE A 76 -21.11 -0.06 -0.09
C PHE A 76 -20.94 -0.83 -1.40
N GLY A 77 -22.01 -0.86 -2.20
CA GLY A 77 -22.02 -1.55 -3.48
C GLY A 77 -21.10 -0.90 -4.54
N THR A 78 -20.46 -1.75 -5.34
CA THR A 78 -19.52 -1.36 -6.40
C THR A 78 -20.13 -1.58 -7.79
N ASP A 79 -21.35 -1.05 -8.01
CA ASP A 79 -22.09 -1.10 -9.28
C ASP A 79 -22.31 -2.55 -9.80
N GLY A 80 -22.41 -3.50 -8.89
CA GLY A 80 -22.56 -4.91 -9.21
C GLY A 80 -21.27 -5.59 -9.71
N GLN A 81 -20.13 -4.90 -9.65
CA GLN A 81 -18.83 -5.44 -10.00
C GLN A 81 -18.13 -6.03 -8.77
N PHE A 82 -17.35 -7.07 -8.98
CA PHE A 82 -16.45 -7.58 -7.96
C PHE A 82 -15.27 -6.59 -7.78
N PRO A 83 -15.05 -6.05 -6.56
CA PRO A 83 -14.03 -5.02 -6.33
C PRO A 83 -12.64 -5.65 -6.18
N ASP A 84 -12.10 -6.24 -7.26
CA ASP A 84 -10.83 -6.94 -7.26
C ASP A 84 -9.67 -6.01 -6.91
N TYR A 85 -8.72 -6.54 -6.14
CA TYR A 85 -7.48 -5.87 -5.75
C TYR A 85 -7.70 -4.48 -5.14
N PRO A 86 -8.54 -4.33 -4.11
CA PRO A 86 -8.85 -3.02 -3.52
C PRO A 86 -7.61 -2.41 -2.87
N LYS A 87 -7.47 -1.09 -3.00
CA LYS A 87 -6.44 -0.28 -2.33
C LYS A 87 -7.13 0.83 -1.56
N PHE A 88 -7.08 0.77 -0.25
CA PHE A 88 -7.71 1.77 0.61
C PHE A 88 -6.72 2.86 1.03
N SER A 89 -7.26 4.07 1.19
CA SER A 89 -6.51 5.24 1.66
C SER A 89 -7.42 6.12 2.51
N ILE A 90 -6.86 6.76 3.52
CA ILE A 90 -7.53 7.71 4.41
C ILE A 90 -7.26 9.12 3.89
N TRP A 91 -8.32 9.89 3.71
CA TRP A 91 -8.24 11.32 3.45
C TRP A 91 -9.20 12.08 4.35
N SER A 92 -9.04 13.40 4.46
CA SER A 92 -9.81 14.23 5.42
C SER A 92 -11.32 14.14 5.23
N ASP A 93 -11.80 13.93 4.01
CA ASP A 93 -13.22 13.92 3.65
C ASP A 93 -13.79 12.55 3.28
N GLY A 94 -12.97 11.49 3.31
CA GLY A 94 -13.44 10.17 2.91
C GLY A 94 -12.43 9.05 3.10
N TYR A 95 -12.93 7.82 3.10
CA TYR A 95 -12.12 6.61 2.90
C TYR A 95 -12.18 6.25 1.43
N TYR A 96 -11.06 6.32 0.77
CA TYR A 96 -10.93 6.12 -0.67
C TYR A 96 -10.53 4.68 -0.97
N CYS A 97 -11.08 4.09 -2.03
CA CYS A 97 -10.75 2.75 -2.47
C CYS A 97 -10.63 2.71 -3.99
N THR A 98 -9.47 2.36 -4.50
CA THR A 98 -9.29 2.01 -5.92
C THR A 98 -9.46 0.52 -6.13
N THR A 99 -9.91 0.10 -7.31
CA THR A 99 -10.16 -1.30 -7.65
C THR A 99 -9.69 -1.60 -9.07
N ASN A 100 -9.33 -2.86 -9.32
CA ASN A 100 -9.00 -3.38 -10.65
C ASN A 100 -10.26 -4.00 -11.27
N THR A 101 -11.20 -3.16 -11.69
CA THR A 101 -12.48 -3.61 -12.28
C THR A 101 -12.74 -2.94 -13.61
N SER A 102 -13.73 -3.44 -14.34
CA SER A 102 -14.25 -2.79 -15.55
C SER A 102 -15.31 -1.72 -15.28
N GLY A 103 -15.66 -1.48 -14.03
CA GLY A 103 -16.60 -0.47 -13.57
C GLY A 103 -15.92 0.85 -13.24
N ASN A 104 -16.32 1.45 -12.12
CA ASN A 104 -15.60 2.61 -11.58
C ASN A 104 -14.23 2.21 -11.07
N ASP A 105 -13.23 3.04 -11.32
CA ASP A 105 -11.84 2.81 -10.87
C ASP A 105 -11.63 3.18 -9.40
N LEU A 106 -12.51 4.05 -8.88
CA LEU A 106 -12.40 4.67 -7.57
C LEU A 106 -13.76 4.76 -6.90
N TYR A 107 -13.78 4.42 -5.62
CA TYR A 107 -14.90 4.61 -4.71
C TYR A 107 -14.48 5.45 -3.51
N VAL A 108 -15.40 6.26 -2.99
CA VAL A 108 -15.18 7.06 -1.78
C VAL A 108 -16.32 6.80 -0.80
N LEU A 109 -15.99 6.49 0.44
CA LEU A 109 -16.91 6.18 1.53
C LEU A 109 -16.97 7.37 2.48
N GLU A 110 -18.16 7.70 2.97
CA GLU A 110 -18.46 8.89 3.79
C GLU A 110 -17.87 8.75 5.21
N ARG A 111 -16.63 9.25 5.39
CA ARG A 111 -15.80 9.06 6.59
C ARG A 111 -16.51 9.48 7.88
N ASP A 112 -17.05 10.69 7.94
CA ASP A 112 -17.62 11.25 9.18
C ASP A 112 -18.78 10.39 9.70
N LYS A 113 -19.70 9.99 8.83
CA LYS A 113 -20.79 9.09 9.21
C LYS A 113 -20.32 7.69 9.58
N ILE A 114 -19.28 7.20 8.92
CA ILE A 114 -18.70 5.89 9.24
C ILE A 114 -18.08 5.91 10.63
N ILE A 115 -17.37 6.96 11.01
CA ILE A 115 -16.80 7.14 12.36
C ILE A 115 -17.89 7.15 13.42
N ASP A 116 -19.01 7.82 13.14
CA ASP A 116 -20.16 7.91 14.04
C ASP A 116 -21.02 6.63 14.07
N GLY A 117 -20.76 5.66 13.19
CA GLY A 117 -21.57 4.44 13.06
C GLY A 117 -22.96 4.70 12.48
N ASP A 118 -23.14 5.79 11.75
CA ASP A 118 -24.41 6.13 11.11
C ASP A 118 -24.72 5.17 9.96
N PRO A 119 -25.84 4.41 10.02
CA PRO A 119 -26.20 3.47 8.97
C PRO A 119 -26.56 4.11 7.63
N THR A 120 -26.67 5.43 7.58
CA THR A 120 -26.92 6.20 6.36
C THR A 120 -25.62 6.64 5.65
N ALA A 121 -24.46 6.22 6.13
CA ALA A 121 -23.19 6.45 5.45
C ALA A 121 -23.26 5.97 4.00
N SER A 122 -22.76 6.77 3.09
CA SER A 122 -22.91 6.57 1.65
C SER A 122 -21.56 6.33 0.94
N ILE A 123 -21.64 5.92 -0.32
CA ILE A 123 -20.52 5.68 -1.22
C ILE A 123 -20.74 6.44 -2.52
N GLN A 124 -19.67 6.99 -3.09
CA GLN A 124 -19.66 7.59 -4.43
C GLN A 124 -18.61 6.90 -5.29
N GLY A 125 -18.92 6.64 -6.57
CA GLY A 125 -18.02 5.96 -7.51
C GLY A 125 -17.61 6.87 -8.66
N PHE A 126 -16.37 6.77 -9.14
CA PHE A 126 -15.79 7.59 -10.21
C PHE A 126 -14.92 6.76 -11.14
N ASN A 127 -14.89 7.15 -12.41
CA ASN A 127 -13.89 6.71 -13.36
C ASN A 127 -12.80 7.78 -13.50
N ALA A 128 -11.55 7.39 -13.45
CA ALA A 128 -10.42 8.30 -13.66
C ALA A 128 -10.27 8.65 -15.15
N PRO A 129 -10.56 9.90 -15.58
CA PRO A 129 -10.50 10.26 -16.99
C PRO A 129 -9.11 10.02 -17.58
N GLN A 130 -9.04 9.47 -18.79
CA GLN A 130 -7.79 9.27 -19.54
C GLN A 130 -6.76 8.35 -18.83
N MET A 131 -7.15 7.56 -17.86
CA MET A 131 -6.27 6.53 -17.29
C MET A 131 -6.04 5.44 -18.36
N ILE A 132 -4.77 5.11 -18.60
CA ILE A 132 -4.38 3.99 -19.45
C ILE A 132 -3.86 2.91 -18.52
N THR A 133 -4.38 1.71 -18.66
CA THR A 133 -4.03 0.57 -17.81
C THR A 133 -3.34 -0.51 -18.61
N SER A 134 -2.51 -1.30 -17.94
CA SER A 134 -1.87 -2.47 -18.51
C SER A 134 -1.83 -3.59 -17.47
N GLY A 135 -2.12 -4.81 -17.89
CA GLY A 135 -2.05 -5.96 -16.99
C GLY A 135 -2.96 -5.84 -15.77
N PHE A 136 -2.40 -6.13 -14.62
CA PHE A 136 -3.08 -6.10 -13.31
C PHE A 136 -2.92 -4.71 -12.67
N ALA A 137 -3.57 -3.73 -13.28
CA ALA A 137 -3.38 -2.32 -12.95
C ALA A 137 -3.97 -1.93 -11.59
N SER A 138 -3.27 -1.04 -10.87
CA SER A 138 -3.79 -0.44 -9.65
C SER A 138 -3.21 0.96 -9.45
N ALA A 139 -4.10 1.97 -9.57
CA ALA A 139 -3.80 3.33 -9.13
C ALA A 139 -3.91 3.45 -7.61
N GLN A 140 -3.36 4.52 -7.03
CA GLN A 140 -3.43 4.79 -5.58
C GLN A 140 -3.91 6.21 -5.30
N VAL A 141 -4.84 6.35 -4.37
CA VAL A 141 -5.08 7.63 -3.69
C VAL A 141 -4.02 7.78 -2.60
N LEU A 142 -3.56 9.00 -2.35
CA LEU A 142 -2.63 9.26 -1.25
C LEU A 142 -3.31 8.97 0.10
N ASP A 143 -2.57 8.31 0.98
CA ASP A 143 -2.98 7.92 2.33
C ASP A 143 -2.27 8.80 3.37
N ILE A 144 -3.02 9.40 4.30
CA ILE A 144 -2.47 10.28 5.32
C ILE A 144 -1.70 9.46 6.35
N THR A 145 -0.43 9.82 6.58
CA THR A 145 0.47 9.07 7.46
C THR A 145 0.32 9.42 8.95
N ASN A 146 -0.10 10.65 9.26
CA ASN A 146 -0.17 11.19 10.64
C ASN A 146 -1.50 11.90 10.90
N ASP A 147 -1.62 12.55 12.07
CA ASP A 147 -2.80 13.30 12.50
C ASP A 147 -2.85 14.77 11.98
N ASP A 148 -1.84 15.22 11.23
CA ASP A 148 -1.87 16.54 10.57
C ASP A 148 -2.50 16.42 9.19
N HIS A 149 -3.82 16.39 9.17
CA HIS A 149 -4.61 16.21 7.96
C HIS A 149 -4.62 17.47 7.07
N PRO A 150 -4.63 17.32 5.74
CA PRO A 150 -4.90 18.42 4.83
C PRO A 150 -6.35 18.88 4.96
N ALA A 151 -6.67 20.05 4.41
CA ALA A 151 -8.06 20.47 4.29
C ALA A 151 -8.88 19.46 3.48
N ALA A 152 -10.17 19.35 3.79
CA ALA A 152 -11.10 18.51 3.03
C ALA A 152 -11.10 18.89 1.53
N GLY A 153 -11.27 17.90 0.67
CA GLY A 153 -11.12 18.03 -0.79
C GLY A 153 -9.68 17.84 -1.24
N ASN A 154 -9.45 18.00 -2.52
CA ASN A 154 -8.17 17.86 -3.20
C ASN A 154 -7.44 16.53 -2.92
N ALA A 155 -8.18 15.45 -2.64
CA ALA A 155 -7.60 14.13 -2.58
C ALA A 155 -6.89 13.81 -3.90
N THR A 156 -5.73 13.17 -3.83
CA THR A 156 -4.88 12.98 -4.99
C THR A 156 -4.81 11.53 -5.38
N LEU A 157 -5.23 11.19 -6.60
CA LEU A 157 -5.02 9.89 -7.23
C LEU A 157 -3.76 9.92 -8.10
N ILE A 158 -2.93 8.89 -8.01
CA ILE A 158 -1.69 8.76 -8.78
C ILE A 158 -1.66 7.44 -9.53
N TYR A 159 -1.17 7.47 -10.78
CA TYR A 159 -0.86 6.25 -11.52
C TYR A 159 0.34 6.43 -12.44
N LEU A 160 1.14 5.36 -12.59
CA LEU A 160 2.24 5.30 -13.56
C LEU A 160 1.70 5.14 -14.98
N GLN A 161 2.45 5.61 -15.96
CA GLN A 161 2.21 5.40 -17.40
C GLN A 161 3.54 5.07 -18.06
N ASP A 162 3.70 3.86 -18.54
CA ASP A 162 4.91 3.33 -19.17
C ASP A 162 4.80 3.43 -20.70
N ASP A 163 5.82 3.90 -21.37
CA ASP A 163 5.85 4.06 -22.83
C ASP A 163 5.86 2.71 -23.60
N ALA A 164 6.10 1.62 -22.90
CA ALA A 164 5.88 0.27 -23.45
C ALA A 164 4.38 -0.09 -23.58
N TRP A 165 3.48 0.67 -22.93
CA TRP A 165 2.04 0.43 -23.04
C TRP A 165 1.44 1.06 -24.28
N ASN A 166 0.44 0.38 -24.85
CA ASN A 166 -0.29 0.93 -25.99
C ASN A 166 -0.91 2.29 -25.64
N GLN A 167 -0.76 3.29 -26.52
CA GLN A 167 -1.24 4.67 -26.36
C GLN A 167 -0.45 5.55 -25.36
N VAL A 168 0.61 5.06 -24.75
CA VAL A 168 1.53 5.86 -23.93
C VAL A 168 2.79 6.14 -24.77
N SER A 169 3.17 7.40 -24.92
CA SER A 169 4.30 7.80 -25.79
C SER A 169 5.59 8.13 -25.03
N THR A 170 5.48 8.36 -23.74
CA THR A 170 6.60 8.70 -22.84
C THR A 170 6.24 8.27 -21.42
N ASP A 171 7.25 7.90 -20.65
CA ASP A 171 7.07 7.60 -19.23
C ASP A 171 6.66 8.83 -18.44
N HIS A 172 5.62 8.70 -17.64
CA HIS A 172 5.13 9.79 -16.79
C HIS A 172 4.23 9.27 -15.66
N LEU A 173 4.01 10.12 -14.68
CA LEU A 173 2.94 9.93 -13.70
C LEU A 173 1.73 10.74 -14.14
N LYS A 174 0.55 10.17 -14.01
CA LYS A 174 -0.72 10.89 -14.06
C LYS A 174 -1.22 11.20 -12.67
N ILE A 175 -1.67 12.43 -12.48
CA ILE A 175 -2.18 12.94 -11.21
C ILE A 175 -3.57 13.50 -11.43
N TRP A 176 -4.54 13.04 -10.65
CA TRP A 176 -5.91 13.54 -10.60
C TRP A 176 -6.18 14.17 -9.25
N THR A 177 -7.04 15.17 -9.23
CA THR A 177 -7.58 15.78 -8.03
C THR A 177 -9.04 15.38 -7.87
N ILE A 178 -9.43 14.97 -6.67
CA ILE A 178 -10.79 14.52 -6.36
C ILE A 178 -11.36 15.47 -5.31
N ASN A 179 -12.60 15.89 -5.52
CA ASN A 179 -13.35 16.71 -4.58
C ASN A 179 -14.72 16.07 -4.36
N ILE A 180 -15.08 15.84 -3.11
CA ILE A 180 -16.30 15.18 -2.70
C ILE A 180 -17.24 16.18 -2.02
N ASP A 181 -18.51 16.17 -2.43
CA ASP A 181 -19.58 16.88 -1.78
C ASP A 181 -20.61 15.84 -1.29
N TRP A 182 -20.64 15.62 0.02
CA TRP A 182 -21.55 14.66 0.64
C TRP A 182 -22.99 15.17 0.76
N GLU A 183 -23.20 16.49 0.77
CA GLU A 183 -24.52 17.08 0.83
C GLU A 183 -25.18 17.07 -0.56
N ASN A 184 -24.39 17.32 -1.60
CA ASN A 184 -24.85 17.28 -2.97
C ASN A 184 -23.87 16.50 -3.88
N PRO A 185 -24.01 15.17 -3.98
CA PRO A 185 -23.10 14.32 -4.76
C PRO A 185 -22.90 14.71 -6.23
N ASN A 186 -23.84 15.47 -6.81
CA ASN A 186 -23.67 15.96 -8.19
C ASN A 186 -22.57 17.03 -8.33
N ASN A 187 -22.13 17.64 -7.24
CA ASN A 187 -20.99 18.57 -7.21
C ASN A 187 -19.64 17.86 -7.06
N SER A 188 -19.66 16.59 -6.67
CA SER A 188 -18.43 15.79 -6.57
C SER A 188 -17.78 15.61 -7.93
N SER A 189 -16.46 15.63 -7.97
CA SER A 189 -15.73 15.61 -9.23
C SER A 189 -14.35 14.96 -9.10
N ILE A 190 -13.92 14.36 -10.21
CA ILE A 190 -12.53 14.01 -10.46
C ILE A 190 -12.02 14.81 -11.66
N SER A 191 -10.84 15.42 -11.54
CA SER A 191 -10.26 16.24 -12.60
C SER A 191 -9.84 15.43 -13.82
N THR A 192 -9.60 16.08 -14.96
CA THR A 192 -8.68 15.52 -15.96
C THR A 192 -7.27 15.48 -15.37
N PRO A 193 -6.44 14.48 -15.71
CA PRO A 193 -5.11 14.38 -15.12
C PRO A 193 -4.17 15.41 -15.71
N TYR A 194 -3.21 15.86 -14.90
CA TYR A 194 -1.98 16.43 -15.43
C TYR A 194 -0.86 15.39 -15.38
N GLN A 195 0.17 15.58 -16.20
CA GLN A 195 1.29 14.65 -16.34
C GLN A 195 2.53 15.22 -15.69
N LEU A 196 3.21 14.40 -14.90
CA LEU A 196 4.55 14.68 -14.41
C LEU A 196 5.55 13.81 -15.19
N PRO A 197 6.35 14.40 -16.11
CA PRO A 197 7.38 13.67 -16.81
C PRO A 197 8.40 13.06 -15.82
N THR A 198 8.78 11.82 -16.06
CA THR A 198 9.74 11.08 -15.24
C THR A 198 10.99 10.74 -16.04
N SER A 199 12.07 10.31 -15.37
CA SER A 199 13.11 9.54 -16.03
C SER A 199 12.54 8.22 -16.51
N SER A 200 13.04 7.68 -17.63
CA SER A 200 12.53 6.46 -18.23
C SER A 200 12.61 5.27 -17.28
N PHE A 201 11.60 4.39 -17.38
CA PHE A 201 11.53 3.12 -16.66
C PHE A 201 10.85 2.06 -17.53
N THR A 202 10.97 0.80 -17.17
CA THR A 202 10.23 -0.31 -17.76
C THR A 202 9.49 -1.05 -16.67
N SER A 203 8.17 -0.99 -16.69
CA SER A 203 7.33 -1.72 -15.72
C SER A 203 6.77 -3.03 -16.29
N VAL A 204 7.19 -3.40 -17.50
CA VAL A 204 6.77 -4.62 -18.20
C VAL A 204 7.83 -5.69 -18.03
N PHE A 205 7.41 -6.90 -17.72
CA PHE A 205 8.25 -8.09 -17.56
C PHE A 205 7.88 -9.13 -18.62
N ASP A 206 8.89 -9.79 -19.20
CA ASP A 206 8.74 -10.70 -20.33
C ASP A 206 8.16 -12.07 -19.97
N GLY A 207 8.24 -12.48 -18.70
CA GLY A 207 7.82 -13.80 -18.20
C GLY A 207 6.32 -14.05 -18.18
N GLY A 208 5.50 -13.08 -18.58
CA GLY A 208 4.03 -13.16 -18.59
C GLY A 208 3.39 -12.47 -17.39
N SER A 209 2.06 -12.56 -17.27
CA SER A 209 1.30 -11.74 -16.32
C SER A 209 1.58 -12.05 -14.84
N PHE A 210 1.93 -13.29 -14.50
CA PHE A 210 2.12 -13.73 -13.11
C PHE A 210 3.36 -14.61 -12.89
N ALA A 211 4.27 -14.71 -13.84
CA ALA A 211 5.42 -15.60 -13.78
C ALA A 211 6.67 -14.86 -14.28
N ASN A 212 7.15 -13.91 -13.51
CA ASN A 212 8.19 -12.99 -13.93
C ASN A 212 9.55 -13.33 -13.31
N LEU A 213 9.60 -13.58 -11.99
CA LEU A 213 10.85 -13.59 -11.22
C LEU A 213 11.21 -15.01 -10.80
N THR A 214 12.34 -15.52 -11.31
CA THR A 214 12.79 -16.88 -11.01
C THR A 214 13.27 -17.01 -9.57
N GLN A 215 12.63 -17.92 -8.82
CA GLN A 215 13.05 -18.30 -7.47
C GLN A 215 13.98 -19.54 -7.48
N SER A 216 14.57 -19.87 -6.34
CA SER A 216 15.53 -20.99 -6.22
C SER A 216 14.95 -22.38 -6.50
N SER A 217 13.66 -22.55 -6.37
CA SER A 217 12.89 -23.72 -6.85
C SER A 217 11.38 -23.38 -6.83
N GLY A 218 10.58 -24.08 -7.63
CA GLY A 218 9.14 -23.81 -7.78
C GLY A 218 8.83 -22.94 -8.99
N PRO A 219 7.60 -22.46 -9.13
CA PRO A 219 7.22 -21.56 -10.22
C PRO A 219 7.83 -20.18 -10.06
N ASP A 220 7.96 -19.46 -11.16
CA ASP A 220 8.37 -18.07 -11.14
C ASP A 220 7.30 -17.20 -10.41
N ILE A 221 7.74 -16.15 -9.76
CA ILE A 221 6.92 -15.30 -8.90
C ILE A 221 6.48 -14.05 -9.65
N ASP A 222 5.24 -13.65 -9.41
CA ASP A 222 4.66 -12.40 -9.89
C ASP A 222 5.44 -11.19 -9.33
N ALA A 223 5.90 -10.32 -10.22
CA ALA A 223 6.55 -9.06 -9.83
C ALA A 223 5.55 -7.98 -9.40
N MET A 224 4.26 -8.18 -9.58
CA MET A 224 3.22 -7.16 -9.41
C MET A 224 3.46 -5.95 -10.32
N GLN A 225 3.64 -6.21 -11.61
CA GLN A 225 3.89 -5.19 -12.62
C GLN A 225 2.67 -4.27 -12.84
N ALA A 226 2.91 -3.05 -13.30
CA ALA A 226 1.90 -2.03 -13.60
C ALA A 226 1.07 -1.55 -12.40
N CYS A 227 1.52 -1.79 -11.19
CA CYS A 227 0.82 -1.40 -9.95
C CYS A 227 1.62 -0.37 -9.16
N ILE A 228 0.98 0.69 -8.69
CA ILE A 228 1.50 1.43 -7.54
C ILE A 228 1.32 0.52 -6.32
N MET A 229 2.42 0.20 -5.63
CA MET A 229 2.37 -0.68 -4.46
C MET A 229 1.68 0.00 -3.28
N ASN A 230 1.03 -0.79 -2.44
CA ASN A 230 0.34 -0.32 -1.24
C ASN A 230 1.36 0.14 -0.18
N GLN A 231 1.28 1.36 0.39
CA GLN A 231 0.41 2.49 0.08
C GLN A 231 1.21 3.63 -0.54
N ALA A 232 0.53 4.58 -1.23
CA ALA A 232 1.10 5.87 -1.57
C ALA A 232 0.83 6.81 -0.40
N GLN A 233 1.86 7.19 0.35
CA GLN A 233 1.70 7.92 1.61
C GLN A 233 1.88 9.42 1.46
N PHE A 234 0.95 10.16 2.07
CA PHE A 234 0.99 11.61 2.23
C PHE A 234 1.46 11.98 3.63
N ARG A 235 2.31 13.00 3.71
CA ARG A 235 2.71 13.62 4.98
C ARG A 235 2.76 15.12 4.86
N LYS A 236 2.15 15.81 5.81
CA LYS A 236 2.18 17.26 5.92
C LYS A 236 3.37 17.71 6.75
N PHE A 237 4.06 18.74 6.28
CA PHE A 237 5.13 19.43 6.98
C PHE A 237 4.82 20.94 7.07
N PRO A 238 5.43 21.68 8.00
CA PRO A 238 5.16 23.13 8.14
C PRO A 238 5.42 23.97 6.89
N THR A 239 6.22 23.48 5.95
CA THR A 239 6.65 24.24 4.76
C THR A 239 6.21 23.62 3.44
N HIS A 240 5.72 22.39 3.45
CA HIS A 240 5.31 21.67 2.24
C HIS A 240 4.58 20.38 2.62
N ASN A 241 3.87 19.81 1.68
CA ASN A 241 3.39 18.44 1.76
C ASN A 241 4.30 17.52 0.94
N SER A 242 4.52 16.31 1.42
CA SER A 242 5.24 15.25 0.70
C SER A 242 4.34 14.06 0.44
N ALA A 243 4.56 13.40 -0.70
CA ALA A 243 3.96 12.10 -1.01
C ALA A 243 5.06 11.13 -1.45
N VAL A 244 5.06 9.90 -0.89
CA VAL A 244 6.03 8.85 -1.24
C VAL A 244 5.30 7.59 -1.68
N PHE A 245 5.78 6.98 -2.77
CA PHE A 245 5.23 5.75 -3.31
C PHE A 245 6.24 5.05 -4.22
N ASN A 246 5.95 3.82 -4.56
CA ASN A 246 6.82 2.99 -5.38
C ASN A 246 6.03 2.02 -6.28
N PHE A 247 6.73 1.49 -7.27
CA PHE A 247 6.31 0.37 -8.09
C PHE A 247 7.53 -0.41 -8.58
N VAL A 248 7.30 -1.63 -9.06
CA VAL A 248 8.36 -2.49 -9.57
C VAL A 248 8.70 -2.14 -11.02
N VAL A 249 9.99 -2.20 -11.36
CA VAL A 249 10.51 -2.02 -12.72
C VAL A 249 11.52 -3.09 -13.06
N ASP A 250 11.65 -3.44 -14.33
CA ASP A 250 12.77 -4.22 -14.84
C ASP A 250 13.94 -3.28 -15.18
N VAL A 251 15.12 -3.61 -14.67
CA VAL A 251 16.35 -2.84 -14.93
C VAL A 251 17.30 -3.50 -15.89
N LEU A 252 16.94 -4.68 -16.41
CA LEU A 252 17.68 -5.33 -17.49
C LEU A 252 16.95 -5.16 -18.81
N SER A 253 17.68 -5.30 -19.88
CA SER A 253 17.14 -5.26 -21.23
C SER A 253 17.19 -6.65 -21.86
N GLY A 254 16.20 -6.99 -22.68
CA GLY A 254 16.11 -8.27 -23.38
C GLY A 254 15.30 -9.30 -22.59
N SER A 255 15.68 -10.58 -22.69
CA SER A 255 14.96 -11.70 -22.04
C SER A 255 15.40 -11.98 -20.60
N ASP A 256 16.40 -11.26 -20.10
CA ASP A 256 16.82 -11.36 -18.70
C ASP A 256 16.07 -10.29 -17.90
N GLU A 257 15.55 -10.65 -16.75
CA GLU A 257 14.76 -9.76 -15.90
C GLU A 257 15.42 -9.56 -14.54
N GLN A 258 15.47 -8.33 -14.08
CA GLN A 258 15.85 -8.00 -12.70
C GLN A 258 14.90 -6.96 -12.13
N ALA A 259 14.00 -7.38 -11.27
CA ALA A 259 13.11 -6.47 -10.58
C ALA A 259 13.89 -5.54 -9.64
N ALA A 260 13.55 -4.26 -9.73
CA ALA A 260 14.03 -3.17 -8.89
C ALA A 260 12.84 -2.31 -8.46
N VAL A 261 13.02 -1.52 -7.40
CA VAL A 261 11.97 -0.65 -6.88
C VAL A 261 12.19 0.76 -7.40
N ARG A 262 11.31 1.21 -8.30
CA ARG A 262 11.21 2.61 -8.71
C ARG A 262 10.40 3.35 -7.68
N TRP A 263 10.90 4.48 -7.17
CA TRP A 263 10.26 5.24 -6.11
C TRP A 263 10.30 6.75 -6.37
N TYR A 264 9.36 7.46 -5.76
CA TYR A 264 9.18 8.89 -5.90
C TYR A 264 8.92 9.55 -4.55
N GLU A 265 9.40 10.77 -4.42
CA GLU A 265 8.89 11.76 -3.50
C GLU A 265 8.34 12.92 -4.31
N LEU A 266 7.05 13.16 -4.20
CA LEU A 266 6.42 14.37 -4.73
C LEU A 266 6.30 15.40 -3.63
N ARG A 267 6.31 16.67 -3.99
CA ARG A 267 6.01 17.78 -3.07
C ARG A 267 5.02 18.75 -3.68
N GLN A 268 4.26 19.41 -2.80
CA GLN A 268 3.44 20.57 -3.10
C GLN A 268 3.63 21.62 -1.99
N ASP A 269 3.56 22.91 -2.31
CA ASP A 269 3.86 23.99 -1.36
C ASP A 269 2.76 24.15 -0.30
N SER A 270 1.52 23.82 -0.64
CA SER A 270 0.36 23.81 0.26
C SER A 270 -0.78 22.93 -0.28
N ASP A 271 -1.79 22.69 0.55
CA ASP A 271 -2.96 21.84 0.20
C ASP A 271 -3.62 22.35 -1.10
N GLY A 272 -3.81 21.44 -2.06
CA GLY A 272 -4.46 21.71 -3.35
C GLY A 272 -3.57 22.33 -4.43
N GLU A 273 -2.33 22.72 -4.13
CA GLU A 273 -1.38 23.16 -5.15
C GLU A 273 -0.90 21.96 -5.99
N PRO A 274 -0.39 22.19 -7.22
CA PRO A 274 0.14 21.12 -8.05
C PRO A 274 1.31 20.38 -7.41
N TRP A 275 1.31 19.06 -7.50
CA TRP A 275 2.46 18.24 -7.14
C TRP A 275 3.60 18.39 -8.14
N VAL A 276 4.82 18.35 -7.67
CA VAL A 276 6.05 18.27 -8.48
C VAL A 276 6.90 17.10 -8.01
N ILE A 277 7.67 16.49 -8.91
CA ILE A 277 8.65 15.49 -8.51
C ILE A 277 9.80 16.23 -7.79
N TYR A 278 9.91 16.00 -6.49
CA TYR A 278 11.04 16.51 -5.69
C TYR A 278 12.27 15.64 -5.89
N GLN A 279 12.07 14.31 -5.92
CA GLN A 279 13.10 13.34 -6.26
C GLN A 279 12.47 12.02 -6.74
N GLU A 280 13.26 11.29 -7.51
CA GLU A 280 12.93 9.95 -7.98
C GLU A 280 14.21 9.09 -7.97
N GLY A 281 14.05 7.79 -7.84
CA GLY A 281 15.16 6.87 -7.85
C GLY A 281 14.74 5.43 -8.16
N THR A 282 15.72 4.60 -8.45
CA THR A 282 15.53 3.16 -8.62
C THR A 282 16.47 2.43 -7.68
N TYR A 283 15.91 1.65 -6.76
CA TYR A 283 16.68 0.84 -5.84
C TYR A 283 16.84 -0.58 -6.40
N THR A 284 18.09 -1.00 -6.57
CA THR A 284 18.47 -2.34 -7.01
C THR A 284 19.10 -3.09 -5.82
N ALA A 285 18.57 -4.28 -5.50
CA ALA A 285 19.13 -5.09 -4.44
C ALA A 285 20.56 -5.57 -4.78
N PRO A 286 21.48 -5.64 -3.82
CA PRO A 286 22.84 -6.12 -4.05
C PRO A 286 22.88 -7.58 -4.55
N ALA A 287 24.02 -7.97 -5.15
CA ALA A 287 24.31 -9.34 -5.57
C ALA A 287 23.34 -9.94 -6.61
N GLY A 288 22.78 -9.09 -7.50
CA GLY A 288 21.88 -9.54 -8.57
C GLY A 288 20.57 -10.14 -8.07
N ARG A 289 20.14 -9.78 -6.86
CA ARG A 289 18.84 -10.17 -6.35
C ARG A 289 17.76 -9.22 -6.86
N HIS A 290 16.57 -9.75 -7.05
CA HIS A 290 15.38 -8.93 -7.28
C HIS A 290 15.04 -8.12 -6.02
N ALA A 291 14.49 -6.91 -6.20
CA ALA A 291 13.79 -6.14 -5.17
C ALA A 291 12.38 -5.87 -5.67
N PHE A 292 11.37 -6.32 -4.94
CA PHE A 292 9.96 -6.26 -5.36
C PHE A 292 9.02 -6.34 -4.15
N GLY A 293 7.72 -6.21 -4.37
CA GLY A 293 6.73 -6.23 -3.28
C GLY A 293 7.10 -5.23 -2.19
N ALA A 294 7.52 -4.02 -2.59
CA ALA A 294 7.97 -3.00 -1.66
C ALA A 294 6.82 -2.14 -1.17
N SER A 295 7.00 -1.57 0.01
CA SER A 295 6.16 -0.50 0.55
C SER A 295 7.06 0.54 1.21
N MET A 296 6.69 1.82 1.18
CA MET A 296 7.52 2.89 1.70
C MET A 296 6.70 3.94 2.45
N ALA A 297 7.34 4.57 3.43
CA ALA A 297 6.74 5.61 4.25
C ALA A 297 7.80 6.67 4.61
N MET A 298 7.31 7.83 5.07
CA MET A 298 8.13 8.93 5.55
C MET A 298 7.84 9.21 7.01
N ASP A 299 8.86 9.34 7.85
CA ASP A 299 8.73 9.69 9.26
C ASP A 299 8.60 11.21 9.48
N VAL A 300 8.38 11.64 10.74
CA VAL A 300 8.25 13.06 11.12
C VAL A 300 9.48 13.92 10.81
N GLN A 301 10.64 13.29 10.62
CA GLN A 301 11.89 13.98 10.28
C GLN A 301 12.13 14.08 8.77
N GLY A 302 11.23 13.49 7.96
CA GLY A 302 11.36 13.43 6.51
C GLY A 302 12.31 12.30 6.04
N ASN A 303 12.70 11.38 6.92
CA ASN A 303 13.44 10.19 6.52
C ASN A 303 12.47 9.21 5.85
N ILE A 304 12.93 8.51 4.82
CA ILE A 304 12.14 7.52 4.11
C ILE A 304 12.62 6.12 4.48
N GLY A 305 11.69 5.29 4.96
CA GLY A 305 11.88 3.86 5.14
C GLY A 305 11.22 3.08 4.01
N MET A 306 11.86 2.02 3.53
CA MET A 306 11.34 1.12 2.52
C MET A 306 11.56 -0.33 2.93
N GLY A 307 10.47 -1.05 3.18
CA GLY A 307 10.48 -2.49 3.32
C GLY A 307 10.26 -3.16 1.96
N TYR A 308 10.91 -4.29 1.69
CA TYR A 308 10.78 -4.97 0.41
C TYR A 308 11.13 -6.45 0.50
N SER A 309 10.69 -7.21 -0.49
CA SER A 309 11.04 -8.62 -0.69
C SER A 309 12.22 -8.74 -1.64
N SER A 310 13.10 -9.70 -1.38
CA SER A 310 14.30 -9.91 -2.20
C SER A 310 14.63 -11.39 -2.33
N MET A 311 14.93 -11.82 -3.56
CA MET A 311 15.34 -13.20 -3.90
C MET A 311 16.08 -13.23 -5.24
N ASN A 312 16.57 -14.39 -5.61
CA ASN A 312 16.96 -14.79 -6.97
C ASN A 312 16.96 -16.33 -7.10
N SER A 313 17.42 -16.85 -8.22
CA SER A 313 17.47 -18.30 -8.49
C SER A 313 18.36 -19.10 -7.49
N THR A 314 19.17 -18.44 -6.66
CA THR A 314 20.04 -19.10 -5.67
C THR A 314 19.75 -18.73 -4.23
N ASN A 315 19.05 -17.64 -4.00
CA ASN A 315 18.72 -17.14 -2.67
C ASN A 315 17.19 -17.19 -2.45
N PRO A 316 16.74 -17.74 -1.32
CA PRO A 316 15.32 -17.78 -0.99
C PRO A 316 14.77 -16.37 -0.76
N ILE A 317 13.44 -16.25 -0.74
CA ILE A 317 12.76 -15.00 -0.41
C ILE A 317 13.21 -14.51 0.98
N THR A 318 13.66 -13.27 1.02
CA THR A 318 13.99 -12.54 2.24
C THR A 318 13.17 -11.27 2.32
N LEU A 319 12.73 -10.90 3.51
CA LEU A 319 12.16 -9.59 3.80
C LEU A 319 13.28 -8.70 4.33
N ARG A 320 13.39 -7.52 3.78
CA ARG A 320 14.47 -6.57 4.05
C ARG A 320 13.93 -5.16 4.17
N TYR A 321 14.75 -4.28 4.74
CA TYR A 321 14.52 -2.85 4.65
C TYR A 321 15.77 -2.11 4.23
N THR A 322 15.58 -0.96 3.66
CA THR A 322 16.54 0.10 3.37
C THR A 322 15.87 1.45 3.61
N GLY A 323 16.53 2.53 3.34
CA GLY A 323 15.96 3.85 3.48
C GLY A 323 16.98 4.95 3.22
N ARG A 324 16.60 6.18 3.55
CA ARG A 324 17.44 7.35 3.41
C ARG A 324 17.11 8.39 4.47
N TYR A 325 18.07 9.18 4.83
CA TYR A 325 17.83 10.39 5.61
C TYR A 325 17.27 11.52 4.73
N ALA A 326 16.53 12.43 5.34
CA ALA A 326 15.94 13.59 4.64
C ALA A 326 16.95 14.41 3.83
N ASN A 327 18.18 14.53 4.33
CA ASN A 327 19.24 15.36 3.73
C ASN A 327 20.24 14.58 2.87
N ASP A 328 19.99 13.32 2.60
CA ASP A 328 20.85 12.50 1.74
C ASP A 328 20.79 12.95 0.27
N PRO A 329 21.79 12.58 -0.56
CA PRO A 329 21.74 12.86 -1.99
C PRO A 329 20.43 12.39 -2.62
N SER A 330 19.78 13.23 -3.43
CA SER A 330 18.50 12.93 -4.06
C SER A 330 18.56 11.65 -4.89
N GLY A 331 17.45 10.90 -4.91
CA GLY A 331 17.29 9.71 -5.73
C GLY A 331 17.99 8.45 -5.22
N GLN A 332 18.56 8.46 -4.02
CA GLN A 332 19.34 7.33 -3.49
C GLN A 332 18.78 6.85 -2.16
N MET A 333 18.67 5.52 -2.01
CA MET A 333 18.52 4.85 -0.72
C MET A 333 19.92 4.59 -0.16
N THR A 334 20.30 5.34 0.86
CA THR A 334 21.68 5.42 1.37
C THR A 334 21.94 4.48 2.52
N ILE A 335 20.88 3.99 3.18
CA ILE A 335 20.98 3.02 4.27
C ILE A 335 21.24 1.65 3.65
N GLU A 336 22.28 0.96 4.10
CA GLU A 336 22.53 -0.42 3.70
C GLU A 336 21.31 -1.30 4.03
N GLU A 337 21.07 -2.28 3.16
CA GLU A 337 19.95 -3.19 3.39
C GLU A 337 20.14 -4.02 4.66
N ASN A 338 19.08 -4.16 5.41
CA ASN A 338 19.04 -4.98 6.61
C ASN A 338 18.00 -6.11 6.47
N LEU A 339 18.30 -7.26 7.07
CA LEU A 339 17.43 -8.42 7.03
C LEU A 339 16.36 -8.31 8.13
N ILE A 340 15.10 -8.38 7.74
CA ILE A 340 13.96 -8.56 8.65
C ILE A 340 13.72 -10.05 8.88
N GLY A 341 13.65 -10.82 7.80
CA GLY A 341 13.45 -12.25 7.91
C GLY A 341 13.76 -13.01 6.62
N GLN A 342 13.93 -14.32 6.75
CA GLN A 342 14.29 -15.19 5.64
C GLN A 342 13.40 -16.41 5.59
N SER A 343 12.88 -16.72 4.40
CA SER A 343 12.19 -17.96 4.11
C SER A 343 13.15 -19.16 4.20
N ASN A 344 12.66 -20.28 4.69
CA ASN A 344 13.36 -21.58 4.62
C ASN A 344 12.62 -22.58 3.72
N ALA A 345 11.65 -22.10 2.96
CA ALA A 345 10.93 -22.81 1.92
C ALA A 345 10.66 -21.86 0.76
N THR A 346 10.34 -22.40 -0.40
CA THR A 346 9.97 -21.63 -1.59
C THR A 346 8.46 -21.40 -1.66
N ASN A 347 8.04 -20.38 -2.41
CA ASN A 347 6.64 -20.18 -2.71
C ASN A 347 6.18 -21.30 -3.67
N PRO A 348 5.16 -22.10 -3.30
CA PRO A 348 4.64 -23.14 -4.18
C PRO A 348 3.74 -22.60 -5.32
N ASN A 349 3.42 -21.32 -5.31
CA ASN A 349 2.56 -20.64 -6.28
C ASN A 349 3.29 -19.46 -6.93
N THR A 350 2.70 -18.91 -8.00
CA THR A 350 3.20 -17.70 -8.65
C THR A 350 2.85 -16.42 -7.86
N ARG A 351 1.68 -16.36 -7.20
CA ARG A 351 1.19 -15.17 -6.50
C ARG A 351 1.93 -14.91 -5.19
N TYR A 352 2.34 -13.65 -5.00
CA TYR A 352 3.13 -13.22 -3.84
C TYR A 352 3.06 -11.71 -3.63
N ALA A 353 2.98 -11.29 -2.35
CA ALA A 353 3.17 -9.91 -1.89
C ALA A 353 2.19 -8.86 -2.46
N ASP A 354 0.99 -9.25 -2.81
CA ASP A 354 -0.05 -8.35 -3.34
C ASP A 354 -0.31 -7.14 -2.41
N TYR A 355 -0.16 -7.32 -1.10
CA TYR A 355 -0.43 -6.34 -0.05
C TYR A 355 0.70 -6.22 0.97
N SER A 356 1.95 -6.18 0.52
CA SER A 356 3.03 -5.71 1.40
C SER A 356 2.72 -4.29 1.85
N GLN A 357 2.89 -4.01 3.14
CA GLN A 357 2.54 -2.70 3.68
C GLN A 357 3.56 -2.24 4.71
N ILE A 358 3.87 -0.94 4.69
CA ILE A 358 4.58 -0.24 5.73
C ILE A 358 3.70 0.87 6.30
N SER A 359 3.76 1.06 7.61
CA SER A 359 3.13 2.19 8.29
C SER A 359 4.11 2.81 9.29
N VAL A 360 3.89 4.06 9.63
CA VAL A 360 4.64 4.74 10.69
C VAL A 360 3.87 4.62 12.00
N ASP A 361 4.56 4.26 13.07
CA ASP A 361 3.98 4.13 14.41
C ASP A 361 3.43 5.48 14.89
N PRO A 362 2.12 5.62 15.09
CA PRO A 362 1.53 6.89 15.48
C PRO A 362 1.96 7.38 16.87
N ALA A 363 2.45 6.49 17.75
CA ALA A 363 2.87 6.86 19.09
C ALA A 363 4.20 7.62 19.12
N ASN A 364 5.08 7.42 18.14
CA ASN A 364 6.39 8.09 18.12
C ASN A 364 6.72 8.76 16.78
N ASP A 365 5.94 8.49 15.75
CA ASP A 365 6.03 9.03 14.39
C ASP A 365 7.43 8.84 13.72
N LYS A 366 8.14 7.78 14.10
CA LYS A 366 9.50 7.44 13.66
C LYS A 366 9.73 5.98 13.37
N THR A 367 9.02 5.07 14.06
CA THR A 367 9.18 3.65 13.87
C THR A 367 8.35 3.19 12.68
N PHE A 368 9.00 2.51 11.75
CA PHE A 368 8.35 1.88 10.62
C PHE A 368 7.96 0.45 10.99
N TRP A 369 6.73 0.07 10.66
CA TRP A 369 6.19 -1.28 10.77
C TRP A 369 5.97 -1.82 9.37
N PHE A 370 6.74 -2.83 8.98
CA PHE A 370 6.64 -3.46 7.67
C PHE A 370 6.11 -4.89 7.80
N VAL A 371 5.10 -5.21 7.01
CA VAL A 371 4.54 -6.57 6.90
C VAL A 371 4.62 -7.07 5.47
N SER A 372 5.02 -8.31 5.29
CA SER A 372 4.96 -9.03 4.03
C SER A 372 4.96 -10.54 4.26
N GLU A 373 4.71 -11.28 3.19
CA GLU A 373 4.67 -12.73 3.19
C GLU A 373 6.08 -13.35 3.19
N TYR A 374 6.23 -14.49 3.84
CA TYR A 374 7.41 -15.34 3.72
C TYR A 374 7.03 -16.83 3.87
N PHE A 375 7.97 -17.74 3.64
CA PHE A 375 7.70 -19.18 3.63
C PHE A 375 8.55 -19.93 4.66
N LYS A 376 7.84 -20.60 5.61
CA LYS A 376 8.44 -21.39 6.68
C LYS A 376 7.49 -22.56 7.02
N PRO A 377 7.73 -23.75 6.54
CA PRO A 377 6.82 -24.50 5.65
C PRO A 377 5.42 -23.92 5.58
N GLY A 378 5.01 -23.58 4.37
CA GLY A 378 3.77 -22.86 4.06
C GLY A 378 3.92 -21.33 4.16
N ARG A 379 2.91 -20.63 3.65
CA ARG A 379 2.82 -19.17 3.65
C ARG A 379 2.62 -18.64 5.07
N ARG A 380 3.31 -17.57 5.40
CA ARG A 380 3.27 -16.85 6.67
C ARG A 380 3.36 -15.36 6.40
N ASP A 381 2.94 -14.57 7.35
CA ASP A 381 3.22 -13.14 7.39
C ASP A 381 4.29 -12.87 8.44
N LEU A 382 5.16 -11.92 8.17
CA LEU A 382 6.19 -11.46 9.09
C LEU A 382 6.09 -9.94 9.21
N VAL A 383 6.01 -9.47 10.44
CA VAL A 383 6.09 -8.05 10.77
C VAL A 383 7.48 -7.75 11.29
N GLY A 384 8.10 -6.72 10.75
CA GLY A 384 9.38 -6.19 11.24
C GLY A 384 9.28 -4.71 11.54
N THR A 385 9.99 -4.26 12.56
CA THR A 385 10.07 -2.83 12.91
C THR A 385 11.49 -2.32 12.76
N PHE A 386 11.61 -1.05 12.34
CA PHE A 386 12.90 -0.39 12.22
C PHE A 386 12.73 1.14 12.30
N GLN A 387 13.83 1.84 12.47
CA GLN A 387 13.89 3.31 12.39
C GLN A 387 15.03 3.72 11.45
N ILE A 388 14.82 4.79 10.71
CA ILE A 388 15.86 5.49 9.97
C ILE A 388 16.40 6.56 10.92
N ALA A 389 17.28 6.16 11.84
CA ALA A 389 17.87 7.04 12.84
C ALA A 389 19.36 7.23 12.55
N ALA A 390 19.91 8.41 12.85
CA ALA A 390 21.35 8.61 12.82
C ALA A 390 22.00 7.60 13.78
N ASN A 391 23.05 6.92 13.30
CA ASN A 391 23.80 5.94 14.08
C ASN A 391 24.31 6.54 15.40
N TYR A 392 23.51 6.45 16.43
CA TYR A 392 24.00 6.54 17.80
C TYR A 392 24.55 5.17 18.19
N ALA A 393 25.67 5.13 18.93
CA ALA A 393 26.41 3.91 19.31
C ALA A 393 25.60 2.83 20.06
N ASN A 394 24.28 2.99 20.19
CA ASN A 394 23.32 2.09 20.83
C ASN A 394 22.02 1.94 20.02
N ASP A 395 22.07 2.09 18.72
CA ASP A 395 20.88 1.95 17.90
C ASP A 395 20.39 0.51 17.90
N ILE A 396 19.11 0.34 18.20
CA ILE A 396 18.52 -0.98 18.47
C ILE A 396 18.07 -1.56 17.14
N GLY A 397 18.57 -2.76 16.88
CA GLY A 397 18.18 -3.54 15.73
C GLY A 397 16.70 -3.94 15.73
N VAL A 398 16.30 -4.48 14.61
CA VAL A 398 14.98 -5.01 14.27
C VAL A 398 14.45 -5.92 15.39
N VAL A 399 13.27 -5.61 15.90
CA VAL A 399 12.47 -6.57 16.66
C VAL A 399 11.61 -7.33 15.66
N SER A 400 11.89 -8.58 15.38
CA SER A 400 11.02 -9.41 14.57
C SER A 400 9.92 -10.01 15.43
N VAL A 401 8.68 -9.83 15.01
CA VAL A 401 7.54 -10.54 15.56
C VAL A 401 7.21 -11.68 14.61
N ASP A 402 7.54 -12.91 15.01
CA ASP A 402 7.04 -14.09 14.31
C ASP A 402 5.54 -14.18 14.53
N THR A 403 4.78 -13.86 13.47
CA THR A 403 3.32 -13.91 13.51
C THR A 403 2.80 -15.33 13.66
N PRO A 404 1.53 -15.44 14.04
CA PRO A 404 0.92 -16.73 14.34
C PRO A 404 1.03 -17.67 13.15
N VAL A 405 1.41 -18.87 13.45
CA VAL A 405 1.12 -20.01 12.58
C VAL A 405 -0.34 -19.90 12.22
N SER A 406 -0.66 -19.77 10.92
CA SER A 406 -2.04 -19.95 10.46
C SER A 406 -2.47 -21.32 10.92
N GLY A 407 -3.05 -21.40 12.11
CA GLY A 407 -3.67 -22.61 12.61
C GLY A 407 -4.86 -22.85 11.72
N LEU A 408 -4.87 -23.98 11.03
CA LEU A 408 -6.07 -24.51 10.50
C LEU A 408 -7.10 -24.46 11.64
N LEU A 409 -8.11 -23.63 11.49
CA LEU A 409 -9.34 -23.78 12.24
C LEU A 409 -9.93 -25.11 11.76
N SER A 410 -9.71 -26.16 12.55
CA SER A 410 -10.37 -27.45 12.38
C SER A 410 -11.82 -27.35 12.84
#